data_5b73d50257a6694307cbf0a90f67656e
#
_entry.id   5b73d50257a6694307cbf0a90f67656e
#
_cell.length_a   1.000
_cell.length_b   1.000
_cell.length_c   1.000
_cell.angle_alpha   90.00
_cell.angle_beta   90.00
_cell.angle_gamma   90.00
#
_symmetry.space_group_name_H-M   'P 1'
#
loop_
_entity.id
_entity.type
_entity.pdbx_description
1 polymer ?
#
loop_
_entity_poly.entity_id
_entity_poly.type
_entity_poly.pdbx_seq_one_letter_code
_entity_poly.pdbx_strand_id
1 'polypeptide(L)'
;EGKLWDAQPHNVEAFTAGKVVHMKGRREVYNNTPQVNQITLRLPQPGEPNDPADFKVKSPVDVKEIRDYMSQMIFKIENPVWQRIVRNLYTKYDKEFYSYPAAKTNHHAFETGLAFHTATMVRLADAISEVYPQLNKSLLYAGIMLHDLAKVIELTGPDQTEYTVRGNLLGHIALIDSEITKTVMELGIDDTKEEVVLLRHVILSHHGLLEYGSPVRPRIMEAEIIHMIDNLDASMMMMS
;
A
#
# COMPACT_ATOMS: atom_id res chain seq x y z
N GLU A 1 -18.79 -5.85 -13.09
CA GLU A 1 -19.79 -5.37 -12.14
C GLU A 1 -21.11 -6.12 -12.34
N GLY A 2 -21.86 -6.39 -11.25
CA GLY A 2 -23.19 -6.98 -11.31
C GLY A 2 -24.14 -6.25 -10.36
N LYS A 3 -25.41 -6.07 -10.77
CA LYS A 3 -26.44 -5.39 -9.98
C LYS A 3 -27.65 -6.27 -9.78
N LEU A 4 -28.07 -6.43 -8.54
CA LEU A 4 -29.32 -7.10 -8.16
C LEU A 4 -30.40 -6.01 -7.94
N TRP A 5 -31.20 -5.75 -8.97
CA TRP A 5 -32.16 -4.63 -8.96
C TRP A 5 -33.35 -4.82 -8.02
N ASP A 6 -33.78 -6.07 -7.82
CA ASP A 6 -34.92 -6.42 -6.98
C ASP A 6 -34.52 -6.97 -5.62
N ALA A 7 -33.42 -6.42 -5.05
CA ALA A 7 -32.91 -6.86 -3.76
C ALA A 7 -33.93 -6.63 -2.65
N GLN A 8 -34.33 -7.72 -1.98
CA GLN A 8 -35.21 -7.70 -0.81
C GLN A 8 -34.40 -7.47 0.47
N PRO A 9 -35.01 -7.01 1.57
CA PRO A 9 -34.31 -6.81 2.85
C PRO A 9 -33.49 -8.01 3.31
N HIS A 10 -33.99 -9.22 3.18
CA HIS A 10 -33.29 -10.45 3.51
C HIS A 10 -32.03 -10.70 2.64
N ASN A 11 -31.99 -10.18 1.41
CA ASN A 11 -30.80 -10.27 0.56
C ASN A 11 -29.65 -9.40 1.13
N VAL A 12 -29.99 -8.21 1.63
CA VAL A 12 -29.00 -7.27 2.22
C VAL A 12 -28.39 -7.87 3.48
N GLU A 13 -29.18 -8.55 4.32
CA GLU A 13 -28.70 -9.23 5.51
C GLU A 13 -27.87 -10.48 5.20
N ALA A 14 -28.29 -11.28 4.21
CA ALA A 14 -27.63 -12.52 3.85
C ALA A 14 -26.32 -12.29 3.06
N PHE A 15 -26.28 -11.31 2.16
CA PHE A 15 -25.20 -11.07 1.21
C PHE A 15 -24.37 -9.84 1.61
N THR A 16 -23.89 -9.81 2.85
CA THR A 16 -22.97 -8.77 3.32
C THR A 16 -21.62 -8.89 2.64
N ALA A 17 -20.97 -7.77 2.40
CA ALA A 17 -19.63 -7.73 1.82
C ALA A 17 -18.63 -8.57 2.64
N GLY A 18 -17.68 -9.20 1.95
CA GLY A 18 -16.74 -10.15 2.54
C GLY A 18 -17.24 -11.60 2.61
N LYS A 19 -18.52 -11.86 2.35
CA LYS A 19 -19.05 -13.25 2.28
C LYS A 19 -18.90 -13.84 0.88
N VAL A 20 -18.62 -15.14 0.83
CA VAL A 20 -18.68 -15.91 -0.42
C VAL A 20 -20.14 -16.14 -0.78
N VAL A 21 -20.47 -15.92 -2.03
CA VAL A 21 -21.81 -16.17 -2.59
C VAL A 21 -21.70 -16.97 -3.88
N HIS A 22 -22.64 -17.86 -4.11
CA HIS A 22 -22.80 -18.47 -5.42
C HIS A 22 -23.63 -17.54 -6.28
N MET A 23 -23.04 -17.00 -7.34
CA MET A 23 -23.69 -16.10 -8.28
C MET A 23 -23.94 -16.79 -9.61
N LYS A 24 -25.15 -16.67 -10.13
CA LYS A 24 -25.52 -17.04 -11.50
C LYS A 24 -26.12 -15.83 -12.21
N GLY A 25 -25.68 -15.56 -13.43
CA GLY A 25 -26.18 -14.42 -14.18
C GLY A 25 -25.74 -14.48 -15.64
N ARG A 26 -26.24 -13.54 -16.46
CA ARG A 26 -25.91 -13.42 -17.88
C ARG A 26 -24.85 -12.35 -18.08
N ARG A 27 -23.74 -12.71 -18.73
CA ARG A 27 -22.68 -11.75 -19.09
C ARG A 27 -23.13 -10.90 -20.27
N GLU A 28 -23.05 -9.59 -20.12
CA GLU A 28 -23.39 -8.59 -21.13
C GLU A 28 -22.30 -7.49 -21.15
N VAL A 29 -22.29 -6.69 -22.20
CA VAL A 29 -21.47 -5.48 -22.31
C VAL A 29 -22.38 -4.28 -22.38
N TYR A 30 -22.21 -3.34 -21.47
CA TYR A 30 -22.95 -2.08 -21.45
C TYR A 30 -21.94 -0.92 -21.39
N ASN A 31 -22.03 0.03 -22.31
CA ASN A 31 -21.09 1.15 -22.44
C ASN A 31 -19.62 0.70 -22.43
N ASN A 32 -19.27 -0.32 -23.22
CA ASN A 32 -17.95 -0.94 -23.30
C ASN A 32 -17.44 -1.56 -21.99
N THR A 33 -18.28 -1.67 -20.96
CA THR A 33 -17.90 -2.28 -19.68
C THR A 33 -18.58 -3.63 -19.52
N PRO A 34 -17.83 -4.72 -19.28
CA PRO A 34 -18.42 -6.02 -18.98
C PRO A 34 -19.23 -5.96 -17.68
N GLN A 35 -20.45 -6.48 -17.73
CA GLN A 35 -21.32 -6.59 -16.56
C GLN A 35 -22.06 -7.92 -16.55
N VAL A 36 -22.61 -8.27 -15.38
CA VAL A 36 -23.48 -9.44 -15.21
C VAL A 36 -24.88 -8.96 -14.87
N ASN A 37 -25.85 -9.33 -15.70
CA ASN A 37 -27.26 -9.04 -15.50
C ASN A 37 -28.05 -10.30 -15.12
N GLN A 38 -29.31 -10.12 -14.72
CA GLN A 38 -30.19 -11.20 -14.27
C GLN A 38 -29.56 -12.06 -13.18
N ILE A 39 -29.01 -11.40 -12.16
CA ILE A 39 -28.25 -12.04 -11.12
C ILE A 39 -29.19 -12.78 -10.16
N THR A 40 -28.83 -14.04 -9.88
CA THR A 40 -29.37 -14.81 -8.76
C THR A 40 -28.24 -15.09 -7.78
N LEU A 41 -28.44 -14.79 -6.51
CA LEU A 41 -27.49 -15.01 -5.44
C LEU A 41 -28.01 -16.04 -4.43
N ARG A 42 -27.12 -16.87 -3.92
CA ARG A 42 -27.37 -17.71 -2.76
C ARG A 42 -26.09 -17.89 -1.94
N LEU A 43 -26.22 -18.26 -0.69
CA LEU A 43 -25.08 -18.68 0.11
C LEU A 43 -24.55 -20.04 -0.35
N PRO A 44 -23.25 -20.34 -0.12
CA PRO A 44 -22.67 -21.65 -0.41
C PRO A 44 -23.40 -22.78 0.35
N GLN A 45 -23.53 -23.94 -0.30
CA GLN A 45 -24.08 -25.15 0.32
C GLN A 45 -22.94 -25.98 0.95
N PRO A 46 -23.24 -26.92 1.87
CA PRO A 46 -22.24 -27.82 2.40
C PRO A 46 -21.47 -28.56 1.29
N GLY A 47 -20.14 -28.45 1.31
CA GLY A 47 -19.25 -29.01 0.29
C GLY A 47 -18.88 -28.06 -0.85
N GLU A 48 -19.47 -26.87 -0.93
CA GLU A 48 -19.02 -25.83 -1.85
C GLU A 48 -17.95 -24.95 -1.18
N PRO A 49 -17.01 -24.35 -1.95
CA PRO A 49 -16.04 -23.40 -1.42
C PRO A 49 -16.77 -22.23 -0.72
N ASN A 50 -16.40 -21.95 0.53
CA ASN A 50 -17.04 -20.94 1.36
C ASN A 50 -16.07 -20.05 2.13
N ASP A 51 -14.78 -20.31 2.03
CA ASP A 51 -13.76 -19.46 2.65
C ASP A 51 -13.45 -18.27 1.74
N PRO A 52 -13.68 -17.03 2.19
CA PRO A 52 -13.30 -15.84 1.43
C PRO A 52 -11.83 -15.79 1.00
N ALA A 53 -10.94 -16.43 1.76
CA ALA A 53 -9.52 -16.49 1.43
C ALA A 53 -9.21 -17.24 0.12
N ASP A 54 -10.10 -18.16 -0.31
CA ASP A 54 -9.95 -18.91 -1.57
C ASP A 54 -10.24 -18.06 -2.80
N PHE A 55 -10.93 -16.94 -2.63
CA PHE A 55 -11.35 -16.03 -3.71
C PHE A 55 -10.58 -14.71 -3.73
N LYS A 56 -9.71 -14.47 -2.75
CA LYS A 56 -8.85 -13.28 -2.73
C LYS A 56 -7.65 -13.48 -3.65
N VAL A 57 -7.31 -12.42 -4.38
CA VAL A 57 -6.02 -12.35 -5.06
C VAL A 57 -4.94 -12.33 -3.99
N LYS A 58 -4.01 -13.25 -4.07
CA LYS A 58 -2.90 -13.38 -3.10
C LYS A 58 -1.64 -12.73 -3.67
N SER A 59 -0.77 -12.28 -2.77
CA SER A 59 0.58 -11.87 -3.13
C SER A 59 1.31 -13.02 -3.86
N PRO A 60 2.07 -12.72 -4.92
CA PRO A 60 2.89 -13.73 -5.62
C PRO A 60 4.04 -14.28 -4.77
N VAL A 61 4.36 -13.62 -3.65
CA VAL A 61 5.43 -13.98 -2.70
C VAL A 61 4.82 -14.19 -1.32
N ASP A 62 5.30 -15.19 -0.59
CA ASP A 62 4.88 -15.46 0.78
C ASP A 62 5.20 -14.27 1.70
N VAL A 63 4.24 -13.91 2.55
CA VAL A 63 4.38 -12.79 3.50
C VAL A 63 5.58 -12.95 4.43
N LYS A 64 5.94 -14.18 4.78
CA LYS A 64 7.10 -14.46 5.61
C LYS A 64 8.39 -14.11 4.90
N GLU A 65 8.51 -14.45 3.62
CA GLU A 65 9.68 -14.09 2.81
C GLU A 65 9.83 -12.56 2.67
N ILE A 66 8.71 -11.86 2.47
CA ILE A 66 8.70 -10.39 2.44
C ILE A 66 9.16 -9.83 3.78
N ARG A 67 8.63 -10.34 4.89
CA ARG A 67 8.97 -9.92 6.25
C ARG A 67 10.46 -10.12 6.57
N ASP A 68 10.99 -11.29 6.24
CA ASP A 68 12.39 -11.62 6.45
C ASP A 68 13.30 -10.70 5.63
N TYR A 69 12.95 -10.45 4.36
CA TYR A 69 13.67 -9.52 3.51
C TYR A 69 13.63 -8.08 4.05
N MET A 70 12.45 -7.56 4.39
CA MET A 70 12.31 -6.20 4.92
C MET A 70 13.07 -6.02 6.24
N SER A 71 13.06 -7.02 7.11
CA SER A 71 13.84 -7.01 8.35
C SER A 71 15.34 -6.89 8.08
N GLN A 72 15.87 -7.63 7.11
CA GLN A 72 17.28 -7.52 6.71
C GLN A 72 17.60 -6.13 6.15
N MET A 73 16.70 -5.56 5.35
CA MET A 73 16.91 -4.24 4.74
C MET A 73 16.87 -3.11 5.77
N ILE A 74 16.04 -3.22 6.83
CA ILE A 74 16.07 -2.27 7.96
C ILE A 74 17.46 -2.23 8.62
N PHE A 75 18.13 -3.38 8.78
CA PHE A 75 19.50 -3.43 9.33
C PHE A 75 20.55 -2.83 8.40
N LYS A 76 20.31 -2.79 7.08
CA LYS A 76 21.17 -2.11 6.10
C LYS A 76 21.07 -0.57 6.12
N ILE A 77 20.11 0.00 6.85
CA ILE A 77 20.05 1.45 7.06
C ILE A 77 21.16 1.82 8.07
N GLU A 78 22.28 2.33 7.58
CA GLU A 78 23.46 2.64 8.41
C GLU A 78 23.26 3.92 9.25
N ASN A 79 22.43 4.87 8.75
CA ASN A 79 22.15 6.09 9.51
C ASN A 79 21.26 5.79 10.72
N PRO A 80 21.73 6.06 11.95
CA PRO A 80 21.00 5.66 13.16
C PRO A 80 19.70 6.45 13.38
N VAL A 81 19.58 7.67 12.85
CA VAL A 81 18.36 8.47 12.94
C VAL A 81 17.26 7.82 12.10
N TRP A 82 17.55 7.56 10.84
CA TRP A 82 16.58 6.92 9.92
C TRP A 82 16.23 5.50 10.36
N GLN A 83 17.21 4.71 10.77
CA GLN A 83 16.97 3.34 11.24
C GLN A 83 16.03 3.31 12.45
N ARG A 84 16.24 4.21 13.43
CA ARG A 84 15.38 4.30 14.63
C ARG A 84 13.94 4.68 14.27
N ILE A 85 13.75 5.66 13.36
CA ILE A 85 12.43 6.09 12.90
C ILE A 85 11.72 4.94 12.18
N VAL A 86 12.39 4.30 11.20
CA VAL A 86 11.82 3.17 10.46
C VAL A 86 11.45 2.03 11.41
N ARG A 87 12.33 1.61 12.30
CA ARG A 87 12.06 0.52 13.25
C ARG A 87 10.87 0.83 14.17
N ASN A 88 10.76 2.06 14.67
CA ASN A 88 9.65 2.46 15.52
C ASN A 88 8.31 2.36 14.76
N LEU A 89 8.24 2.92 13.57
CA LEU A 89 7.02 2.92 12.76
C LEU A 89 6.65 1.52 12.26
N TYR A 90 7.61 0.69 11.86
CA TYR A 90 7.36 -0.70 11.48
C TYR A 90 6.91 -1.57 12.65
N THR A 91 7.43 -1.32 13.85
CA THR A 91 6.93 -1.99 15.07
C THR A 91 5.50 -1.56 15.38
N LYS A 92 5.19 -0.28 15.22
CA LYS A 92 3.87 0.29 15.50
C LYS A 92 2.78 -0.25 14.55
N TYR A 93 3.10 -0.41 13.28
CA TYR A 93 2.17 -0.80 12.22
C TYR A 93 2.46 -2.19 11.63
N ASP A 94 3.15 -3.06 12.37
CA ASP A 94 3.62 -4.36 11.88
C ASP A 94 2.51 -5.21 11.27
N LYS A 95 1.41 -5.37 11.99
CA LYS A 95 0.30 -6.22 11.56
C LYS A 95 -0.37 -5.67 10.29
N GLU A 96 -0.66 -4.38 10.29
CA GLU A 96 -1.36 -3.70 9.22
C GLU A 96 -0.50 -3.66 7.95
N PHE A 97 0.79 -3.31 8.07
CA PHE A 97 1.71 -3.23 6.94
C PHE A 97 1.78 -4.53 6.14
N TYR A 98 1.83 -5.68 6.82
CA TYR A 98 1.93 -6.99 6.16
C TYR A 98 0.58 -7.60 5.75
N SER A 99 -0.54 -6.95 6.02
CA SER A 99 -1.87 -7.43 5.64
C SER A 99 -2.62 -6.49 4.68
N TYR A 100 -2.29 -5.20 4.66
CA TYR A 100 -3.04 -4.21 3.88
C TYR A 100 -2.69 -4.24 2.40
N PRO A 101 -3.67 -3.89 1.53
CA PRO A 101 -3.41 -3.60 0.13
C PRO A 101 -2.68 -2.26 -0.02
N ALA A 102 -1.97 -2.06 -1.15
CA ALA A 102 -1.37 -0.78 -1.46
C ALA A 102 -2.36 0.24 -2.07
N ALA A 103 -3.51 -0.21 -2.54
CA ALA A 103 -4.55 0.63 -3.13
C ALA A 103 -5.93 0.02 -2.96
N LYS A 104 -6.99 0.86 -3.06
CA LYS A 104 -8.38 0.38 -3.07
C LYS A 104 -8.70 -0.42 -4.34
N THR A 105 -8.16 0.01 -5.46
CA THR A 105 -8.33 -0.59 -6.80
C THR A 105 -7.01 -0.48 -7.56
N ASN A 106 -6.89 -1.16 -8.68
CA ASN A 106 -5.71 -1.17 -9.55
C ASN A 106 -4.53 -2.01 -9.01
N HIS A 107 -3.29 -1.49 -9.10
CA HIS A 107 -2.08 -2.19 -8.72
C HIS A 107 -2.03 -2.52 -7.22
N HIS A 108 -1.53 -3.71 -6.89
CA HIS A 108 -1.36 -4.19 -5.51
C HIS A 108 -2.62 -4.12 -4.61
N ALA A 109 -3.83 -4.14 -5.21
CA ALA A 109 -5.09 -4.15 -4.49
C ALA A 109 -5.45 -5.55 -3.95
N PHE A 110 -4.49 -6.20 -3.28
CA PHE A 110 -4.63 -7.52 -2.67
C PHE A 110 -4.01 -7.52 -1.27
N GLU A 111 -4.38 -8.52 -0.48
CA GLU A 111 -3.79 -8.73 0.84
C GLU A 111 -2.26 -8.83 0.74
N THR A 112 -1.53 -8.15 1.64
CA THR A 112 -0.06 -8.01 1.60
C THR A 112 0.48 -7.11 0.46
N GLY A 113 -0.39 -6.50 -0.34
CA GLY A 113 0.01 -5.69 -1.50
C GLY A 113 0.93 -4.52 -1.14
N LEU A 114 0.70 -3.86 0.00
CA LEU A 114 1.54 -2.77 0.49
C LEU A 114 2.98 -3.24 0.79
N ALA A 115 3.13 -4.36 1.48
CA ALA A 115 4.44 -4.90 1.81
C ALA A 115 5.16 -5.44 0.56
N PHE A 116 4.43 -6.06 -0.37
CA PHE A 116 4.98 -6.54 -1.63
C PHE A 116 5.50 -5.40 -2.51
N HIS A 117 4.69 -4.35 -2.71
CA HIS A 117 5.08 -3.13 -3.41
C HIS A 117 6.36 -2.53 -2.81
N THR A 118 6.35 -2.28 -1.50
CA THR A 118 7.51 -1.72 -0.80
C THR A 118 8.77 -2.58 -0.97
N ALA A 119 8.66 -3.90 -0.85
CA ALA A 119 9.79 -4.82 -1.03
C ALA A 119 10.33 -4.81 -2.45
N THR A 120 9.44 -4.71 -3.46
CA THR A 120 9.84 -4.60 -4.87
C THR A 120 10.60 -3.31 -5.11
N MET A 121 10.11 -2.18 -4.59
CA MET A 121 10.81 -0.90 -4.70
C MET A 121 12.18 -0.91 -4.03
N VAL A 122 12.32 -1.54 -2.86
CA VAL A 122 13.63 -1.68 -2.20
C VAL A 122 14.61 -2.48 -3.05
N ARG A 123 14.17 -3.56 -3.73
CA ARG A 123 15.00 -4.35 -4.66
C ARG A 123 15.44 -3.51 -5.85
N LEU A 124 14.53 -2.73 -6.43
CA LEU A 124 14.84 -1.82 -7.54
C LEU A 124 15.86 -0.76 -7.11
N ALA A 125 15.69 -0.16 -5.94
CA ALA A 125 16.62 0.84 -5.40
C ALA A 125 18.01 0.26 -5.14
N ASP A 126 18.11 -0.98 -4.64
CA ASP A 126 19.39 -1.66 -4.43
C ASP A 126 20.13 -1.84 -5.77
N ALA A 127 19.45 -2.33 -6.80
CA ALA A 127 20.02 -2.49 -8.15
C ALA A 127 20.43 -1.15 -8.78
N ILE A 128 19.59 -0.11 -8.68
CA ILE A 128 19.91 1.23 -9.18
C ILE A 128 21.11 1.81 -8.47
N SER A 129 21.24 1.59 -7.16
CA SER A 129 22.37 2.09 -6.37
C SER A 129 23.72 1.43 -6.73
N GLU A 130 23.71 0.28 -7.36
CA GLU A 130 24.93 -0.32 -7.91
C GLU A 130 25.42 0.44 -9.16
N VAL A 131 24.50 0.98 -9.94
CA VAL A 131 24.80 1.78 -11.14
C VAL A 131 25.16 3.23 -10.76
N TYR A 132 24.53 3.77 -9.73
CA TYR A 132 24.72 5.14 -9.24
C TYR A 132 25.25 5.16 -7.80
N PRO A 133 26.55 4.91 -7.59
CA PRO A 133 27.14 4.75 -6.25
C PRO A 133 27.14 6.04 -5.39
N GLN A 134 26.82 7.20 -5.99
CA GLN A 134 26.66 8.47 -5.28
C GLN A 134 25.34 8.57 -4.50
N LEU A 135 24.39 7.66 -4.74
CA LEU A 135 23.12 7.63 -4.02
C LEU A 135 23.32 7.22 -2.55
N ASN A 136 22.63 7.88 -1.65
CA ASN A 136 22.57 7.51 -0.26
C ASN A 136 21.60 6.33 -0.06
N LYS A 137 22.13 5.11 -0.03
CA LYS A 137 21.33 3.89 0.15
C LYS A 137 20.48 3.91 1.41
N SER A 138 21.01 4.44 2.52
CA SER A 138 20.27 4.52 3.78
C SER A 138 19.04 5.41 3.66
N LEU A 139 19.14 6.54 2.96
CA LEU A 139 18.00 7.43 2.73
C LEU A 139 16.99 6.81 1.76
N LEU A 140 17.45 6.14 0.70
CA LEU A 140 16.59 5.43 -0.24
C LEU A 140 15.78 4.35 0.49
N TYR A 141 16.43 3.48 1.26
CA TYR A 141 15.73 2.41 1.98
C TYR A 141 14.73 2.99 2.98
N ALA A 142 15.13 3.97 3.80
CA ALA A 142 14.24 4.59 4.77
C ALA A 142 13.05 5.29 4.10
N GLY A 143 13.29 6.04 3.03
CA GLY A 143 12.26 6.73 2.26
C GLY A 143 11.25 5.75 1.65
N ILE A 144 11.73 4.72 0.95
CA ILE A 144 10.87 3.69 0.34
C ILE A 144 10.08 2.93 1.40
N MET A 145 10.69 2.55 2.50
CA MET A 145 9.99 1.83 3.57
C MET A 145 8.87 2.65 4.19
N LEU A 146 8.97 3.96 4.19
CA LEU A 146 8.00 4.84 4.84
C LEU A 146 7.02 5.52 3.89
N HIS A 147 7.32 5.66 2.58
CA HIS A 147 6.53 6.51 1.67
C HIS A 147 5.03 6.22 1.72
N ASP A 148 4.67 4.97 1.70
CA ASP A 148 3.30 4.46 1.65
C ASP A 148 2.80 3.85 2.96
N LEU A 149 3.61 3.82 4.01
CA LEU A 149 3.25 3.16 5.27
C LEU A 149 1.93 3.69 5.85
N ALA A 150 1.64 4.98 5.71
CA ALA A 150 0.38 5.54 6.21
C ALA A 150 -0.88 5.11 5.44
N LYS A 151 -0.76 4.31 4.38
CA LYS A 151 -1.92 3.64 3.77
C LYS A 151 -2.65 2.72 4.77
N VAL A 152 -1.96 2.25 5.80
CA VAL A 152 -2.61 1.54 6.93
C VAL A 152 -3.52 2.44 7.80
N ILE A 153 -3.39 3.76 7.67
CA ILE A 153 -4.26 4.75 8.31
C ILE A 153 -5.27 5.30 7.31
N GLU A 154 -4.85 5.41 6.05
CA GLU A 154 -5.66 5.92 4.94
C GLU A 154 -6.81 4.97 4.61
N LEU A 155 -6.57 3.67 4.64
CA LEU A 155 -7.49 2.62 4.25
C LEU A 155 -8.04 1.86 5.47
N THR A 156 -9.19 1.21 5.29
CA THR A 156 -9.85 0.45 6.37
C THR A 156 -9.32 -0.96 6.57
N GLY A 157 -8.60 -1.52 5.59
CA GLY A 157 -8.03 -2.87 5.66
C GLY A 157 -8.31 -3.74 4.43
N PRO A 158 -7.90 -5.02 4.48
CA PRO A 158 -7.92 -5.90 3.30
C PRO A 158 -9.28 -6.51 2.95
N ASP A 159 -10.26 -6.55 3.87
CA ASP A 159 -11.54 -7.22 3.64
C ASP A 159 -12.55 -6.35 2.87
N GLN A 160 -12.59 -5.09 3.21
CA GLN A 160 -13.34 -4.04 2.51
C GLN A 160 -12.49 -2.80 2.46
N THR A 161 -11.73 -2.65 1.39
CA THR A 161 -10.82 -1.51 1.26
C THR A 161 -11.58 -0.25 0.89
N GLU A 162 -11.81 0.60 1.90
CA GLU A 162 -12.40 1.93 1.76
C GLU A 162 -11.47 2.99 2.35
N TYR A 163 -11.67 4.25 1.99
CA TYR A 163 -10.94 5.33 2.64
C TYR A 163 -11.52 5.62 4.02
N THR A 164 -10.66 5.74 5.02
CA THR A 164 -11.04 6.30 6.32
C THR A 164 -11.36 7.79 6.17
N VAL A 165 -12.02 8.39 7.17
CA VAL A 165 -12.25 9.86 7.18
C VAL A 165 -10.91 10.61 7.10
N ARG A 166 -9.90 10.15 7.86
CA ARG A 166 -8.57 10.75 7.83
C ARG A 166 -7.88 10.57 6.47
N GLY A 167 -8.00 9.37 5.90
CA GLY A 167 -7.44 9.07 4.58
C GLY A 167 -8.02 9.93 3.48
N ASN A 168 -9.35 10.05 3.45
CA ASN A 168 -10.04 10.82 2.43
C ASN A 168 -9.77 12.33 2.50
N LEU A 169 -9.57 12.87 3.71
CA LEU A 169 -9.38 14.32 3.91
C LEU A 169 -7.91 14.75 3.90
N LEU A 170 -6.98 13.90 4.30
CA LEU A 170 -5.57 14.26 4.48
C LEU A 170 -4.64 13.56 3.48
N GLY A 171 -4.98 12.34 3.05
CA GLY A 171 -4.12 11.50 2.23
C GLY A 171 -2.92 10.92 2.97
N HIS A 172 -2.35 9.81 2.47
CA HIS A 172 -1.25 9.09 3.14
C HIS A 172 0.03 9.92 3.24
N ILE A 173 0.33 10.82 2.30
CA ILE A 173 1.54 11.68 2.33
C ILE A 173 1.56 12.56 3.58
N ALA A 174 0.47 13.27 3.86
CA ALA A 174 0.37 14.11 5.05
C ALA A 174 0.30 13.27 6.33
N LEU A 175 -0.34 12.10 6.27
CA LEU A 175 -0.45 11.20 7.40
C LEU A 175 0.90 10.62 7.79
N ILE A 176 1.72 10.16 6.83
CA ILE A 176 3.05 9.61 7.16
C ILE A 176 4.01 10.70 7.63
N ASP A 177 3.98 11.91 7.06
CA ASP A 177 4.79 13.02 7.55
C ASP A 177 4.45 13.37 9.02
N SER A 178 3.15 13.35 9.37
CA SER A 178 2.69 13.51 10.75
C SER A 178 3.20 12.39 11.67
N GLU A 179 3.17 11.14 11.23
CA GLU A 179 3.65 10.00 12.01
C GLU A 179 5.18 10.02 12.20
N ILE A 180 5.94 10.43 11.18
CA ILE A 180 7.38 10.66 11.29
C ILE A 180 7.67 11.76 12.31
N THR A 181 6.97 12.88 12.25
CA THR A 181 7.14 14.00 13.19
C THR A 181 6.89 13.57 14.63
N LYS A 182 5.80 12.83 14.89
CA LYS A 182 5.51 12.28 16.22
C LYS A 182 6.60 11.34 16.69
N THR A 183 7.05 10.44 15.82
CA THR A 183 8.12 9.48 16.14
C THR A 183 9.44 10.17 16.45
N VAL A 184 9.78 11.22 15.72
CA VAL A 184 10.97 12.05 15.98
C VAL A 184 10.90 12.66 17.38
N MET A 185 9.74 13.21 17.77
CA MET A 185 9.51 13.76 19.10
C MET A 185 9.59 12.69 20.19
N GLU A 186 8.92 11.54 20.00
CA GLU A 186 8.92 10.41 20.95
C GLU A 186 10.33 9.82 21.17
N LEU A 187 11.17 9.82 20.14
CA LEU A 187 12.54 9.35 20.20
C LEU A 187 13.53 10.40 20.74
N GLY A 188 13.06 11.61 21.04
CA GLY A 188 13.89 12.73 21.49
C GLY A 188 14.92 13.17 20.44
N ILE A 189 14.58 13.05 19.17
CA ILE A 189 15.41 13.51 18.05
C ILE A 189 15.03 14.96 17.74
N ASP A 190 16.02 15.78 17.49
CA ASP A 190 15.84 17.17 17.04
C ASP A 190 15.28 17.16 15.62
N ASP A 191 14.09 17.73 15.42
CA ASP A 191 13.37 17.76 14.13
C ASP A 191 14.01 18.69 13.10
N THR A 192 14.91 19.56 13.52
CA THR A 192 15.69 20.46 12.64
C THR A 192 16.93 19.80 12.06
N LYS A 193 17.29 18.59 12.49
CA LYS A 193 18.42 17.84 11.94
C LYS A 193 18.25 17.59 10.44
N GLU A 194 19.36 17.71 9.71
CA GLU A 194 19.39 17.48 8.27
C GLU A 194 18.82 16.12 7.88
N GLU A 195 19.14 15.06 8.63
CA GLU A 195 18.63 13.72 8.38
C GLU A 195 17.09 13.66 8.47
N VAL A 196 16.49 14.35 9.43
CA VAL A 196 15.03 14.41 9.56
C VAL A 196 14.41 15.20 8.39
N VAL A 197 15.01 16.32 8.02
CA VAL A 197 14.57 17.15 6.90
C VAL A 197 14.67 16.37 5.58
N LEU A 198 15.77 15.66 5.33
CA LEU A 198 15.96 14.83 4.13
C LEU A 198 14.93 13.70 4.06
N LEU A 199 14.70 12.98 5.15
CA LEU A 199 13.68 11.92 5.19
C LEU A 199 12.29 12.46 4.91
N ARG A 200 11.91 13.56 5.54
CA ARG A 200 10.61 14.20 5.29
C ARG A 200 10.50 14.71 3.84
N HIS A 201 11.59 15.22 3.28
CA HIS A 201 11.59 15.68 1.88
C HIS A 201 11.30 14.53 0.91
N VAL A 202 11.96 13.37 1.02
CA VAL A 202 11.69 12.22 0.13
C VAL A 202 10.26 11.71 0.28
N ILE A 203 9.70 11.76 1.49
CA ILE A 203 8.30 11.40 1.74
C ILE A 203 7.34 12.41 1.08
N LEU A 204 7.52 13.70 1.34
CA LEU A 204 6.62 14.75 0.83
C LEU A 204 6.66 14.90 -0.69
N SER A 205 7.70 14.42 -1.35
CA SER A 205 7.90 14.58 -2.79
C SER A 205 7.72 13.28 -3.61
N HIS A 206 7.41 12.13 -2.99
CA HIS A 206 7.47 10.84 -3.70
C HIS A 206 6.47 10.68 -4.86
N HIS A 207 5.34 11.37 -4.87
CA HIS A 207 4.46 11.41 -6.05
C HIS A 207 4.98 12.35 -7.17
N GLY A 208 6.06 13.12 -6.93
CA GLY A 208 6.75 13.95 -7.92
C GLY A 208 6.02 15.24 -8.28
N LEU A 209 4.77 15.16 -8.69
CA LEU A 209 3.98 16.30 -9.16
C LEU A 209 3.00 16.80 -8.10
N LEU A 210 2.78 18.12 -8.11
CA LEU A 210 1.82 18.75 -7.18
C LEU A 210 0.39 18.27 -7.44
N GLU A 211 0.06 18.00 -8.69
CA GLU A 211 -1.24 17.46 -9.13
C GLU A 211 -1.53 16.06 -8.57
N TYR A 212 -0.49 15.33 -8.19
CA TYR A 212 -0.60 14.00 -7.58
C TYR A 212 -0.54 14.03 -6.05
N GLY A 213 -0.60 15.23 -5.44
CA GLY A 213 -0.70 15.42 -4.00
C GLY A 213 0.64 15.61 -3.28
N SER A 214 1.78 15.59 -3.97
CA SER A 214 3.05 15.98 -3.36
C SER A 214 3.10 17.50 -3.13
N PRO A 215 3.29 17.99 -1.89
CA PRO A 215 3.35 19.42 -1.64
C PRO A 215 4.63 20.09 -2.19
N VAL A 216 5.66 19.31 -2.49
CA VAL A 216 6.92 19.75 -3.10
C VAL A 216 7.39 18.73 -4.13
N ARG A 217 8.14 19.21 -5.14
CA ARG A 217 8.79 18.32 -6.11
C ARG A 217 10.11 17.76 -5.57
N PRO A 218 10.56 16.58 -6.05
CA PRO A 218 11.89 16.07 -5.74
C PRO A 218 13.00 17.08 -6.02
N ARG A 219 13.93 17.23 -5.07
CA ARG A 219 15.07 18.17 -5.18
C ARG A 219 16.42 17.52 -4.89
N ILE A 220 16.41 16.24 -4.57
CA ILE A 220 17.61 15.41 -4.38
C ILE A 220 17.45 14.12 -5.18
N MET A 221 18.58 13.48 -5.50
CA MET A 221 18.58 12.28 -6.34
C MET A 221 17.73 11.14 -5.77
N GLU A 222 17.81 10.92 -4.47
CA GLU A 222 17.06 9.87 -3.78
C GLU A 222 15.54 10.08 -3.90
N ALA A 223 15.08 11.32 -3.79
CA ALA A 223 13.66 11.64 -3.95
C ALA A 223 13.17 11.38 -5.37
N GLU A 224 13.97 11.76 -6.38
CA GLU A 224 13.65 11.50 -7.78
C GLU A 224 13.63 10.01 -8.10
N ILE A 225 14.59 9.24 -7.58
CA ILE A 225 14.63 7.78 -7.74
C ILE A 225 13.41 7.12 -7.10
N ILE A 226 13.04 7.52 -5.88
CA ILE A 226 11.84 6.98 -5.20
C ILE A 226 10.61 7.23 -6.07
N HIS A 227 10.42 8.46 -6.56
CA HIS A 227 9.32 8.81 -7.46
C HIS A 227 9.29 7.94 -8.73
N MET A 228 10.45 7.77 -9.38
CA MET A 228 10.55 6.98 -10.61
C MET A 228 10.24 5.50 -10.41
N ILE A 229 10.78 4.88 -9.35
CA ILE A 229 10.56 3.44 -9.11
C ILE A 229 9.17 3.14 -8.59
N ASP A 230 8.53 4.06 -7.86
CA ASP A 230 7.13 3.97 -7.47
C ASP A 230 6.22 3.93 -8.71
N ASN A 231 6.37 4.89 -9.60
CA ASN A 231 5.65 4.93 -10.88
C ASN A 231 5.94 3.69 -11.75
N LEU A 232 7.19 3.23 -11.77
CA LEU A 232 7.57 2.03 -12.54
C LEU A 232 6.85 0.80 -12.01
N ASP A 233 6.92 0.54 -10.71
CA ASP A 233 6.30 -0.65 -10.10
C ASP A 233 4.78 -0.64 -10.25
N ALA A 234 4.15 0.52 -9.98
CA ALA A 234 2.71 0.70 -10.19
C ALA A 234 2.30 0.43 -11.65
N SER A 235 3.06 0.95 -12.62
CA SER A 235 2.78 0.77 -14.05
C SER A 235 2.95 -0.68 -14.50
N MET A 236 3.99 -1.35 -14.05
CA MET A 236 4.25 -2.76 -14.40
C MET A 236 3.16 -3.67 -13.86
N MET A 237 2.68 -3.43 -12.64
CA MET A 237 1.59 -4.20 -12.03
C MET A 237 0.22 -3.95 -12.68
N MET A 238 -0.01 -2.77 -13.27
CA MET A 238 -1.23 -2.52 -14.04
C MET A 238 -1.26 -3.23 -15.40
N MET A 239 -0.09 -3.60 -15.93
CA MET A 239 0.04 -4.28 -17.23
C MET A 239 0.08 -5.81 -17.11
N SER A 240 0.28 -6.34 -15.91
CA SER A 240 0.34 -7.78 -15.61
C SER A 240 -1.05 -8.36 -15.37
#